data_c1a07ce170421e821392cf32f72fe8ac
#
_entry.id   c1a07ce170421e821392cf32f72fe8ac
#
_cell.length_a   1.000
_cell.length_b   1.000
_cell.length_c   1.000
_cell.angle_alpha   90.00
_cell.angle_beta   90.00
_cell.angle_gamma   90.00
#
_symmetry.space_group_name_H-M   'P 1'
#
loop_
_entity.id
_entity.type
_entity.pdbx_description
1 polymer ?
#
loop_
_entity_poly.entity_id
_entity_poly.type
_entity_poly.pdbx_seq_one_letter_code
_entity_poly.pdbx_strand_id
1 'polypeptide(L)'
;MLLQVVAVVKVSPHKKEKEILMAEKNWQKCLETILHHEGGYVNHPEDPGGETNLGVTKRVYEEWGGTKDMKDLTVEDVEPIYKKNYWDRVKGDDLPAGLDLCVFDFGVNAGTGRAAKFLQGLVGAGQDGAIGPGTLGKLAEYLESHTVEEAIGEYQHKRQGYYESLSTFGTFGRGWTRRVTETTELALEMMD
;
A
#
# COMPACT_ATOMS: atom_id res chain seq x y z
N MET A 1 -12.79 -5.65 45.22
CA MET A 1 -13.23 -4.94 44.01
C MET A 1 -12.12 -3.96 43.65
N LEU A 2 -11.15 -4.39 42.83
CA LEU A 2 -10.01 -3.57 42.42
C LEU A 2 -10.43 -2.87 41.12
N LEU A 3 -10.56 -1.53 41.16
CA LEU A 3 -10.66 -0.68 39.98
C LEU A 3 -9.29 -0.65 39.31
N GLN A 4 -9.14 -1.27 38.13
CA GLN A 4 -8.02 -1.04 37.24
C GLN A 4 -8.18 0.37 36.64
N VAL A 5 -7.32 1.28 37.09
CA VAL A 5 -7.15 2.59 36.46
C VAL A 5 -6.39 2.37 35.15
N VAL A 6 -7.10 2.40 34.02
CA VAL A 6 -6.46 2.45 32.72
C VAL A 6 -5.79 3.82 32.59
N ALA A 7 -4.48 3.86 32.69
CA ALA A 7 -3.69 5.07 32.46
C ALA A 7 -3.80 5.45 30.98
N VAL A 8 -4.57 6.48 30.68
CA VAL A 8 -4.57 7.13 29.36
C VAL A 8 -3.22 7.84 29.23
N VAL A 9 -2.30 7.24 28.48
CA VAL A 9 -1.02 7.86 28.13
C VAL A 9 -1.32 9.05 27.22
N LYS A 10 -1.25 10.26 27.78
CA LYS A 10 -1.33 11.50 27.00
C LYS A 10 -0.06 11.64 26.16
N VAL A 11 -0.15 11.35 24.87
CA VAL A 11 0.93 11.62 23.91
C VAL A 11 1.17 13.13 23.86
N SER A 12 2.45 13.54 23.98
CA SER A 12 2.84 14.96 23.89
C SER A 12 2.41 15.54 22.53
N PRO A 13 1.88 16.79 22.49
CA PRO A 13 1.50 17.46 21.24
C PRO A 13 2.60 17.43 20.17
N HIS A 14 3.84 17.69 20.55
CA HIS A 14 5.00 17.63 19.64
C HIS A 14 5.28 16.23 19.07
N LYS A 15 5.02 15.17 19.86
CA LYS A 15 5.18 13.81 19.37
C LYS A 15 4.13 13.49 18.33
N LYS A 16 2.87 13.91 18.56
CA LYS A 16 1.76 13.72 17.62
C LYS A 16 1.96 14.49 16.31
N GLU A 17 2.43 15.74 16.39
CA GLU A 17 2.76 16.54 15.20
C GLU A 17 3.87 15.89 14.37
N LYS A 18 4.91 15.35 15.02
CA LYS A 18 6.00 14.64 14.34
C LYS A 18 5.52 13.35 13.68
N GLU A 19 4.66 12.57 14.34
CA GLU A 19 4.08 11.34 13.80
C GLU A 19 3.20 11.64 12.56
N ILE A 20 2.38 12.69 12.60
CA ILE A 20 1.56 13.14 11.47
C ILE A 20 2.45 13.57 10.29
N LEU A 21 3.49 14.36 10.55
CA LEU A 21 4.41 14.83 9.52
C LEU A 21 5.19 13.67 8.86
N MET A 22 5.54 12.64 9.62
CA MET A 22 6.21 11.43 9.11
C MET A 22 5.27 10.59 8.27
N ALA A 23 4.02 10.38 8.70
CA ALA A 23 3.01 9.66 7.94
C ALA A 23 2.68 10.35 6.61
N GLU A 24 2.57 11.69 6.62
CA GLU A 24 2.34 12.48 5.40
C GLU A 24 3.53 12.38 4.43
N LYS A 25 4.75 12.42 4.95
CA LYS A 25 5.97 12.25 4.14
C LYS A 25 6.05 10.84 3.52
N ASN A 26 5.69 9.80 4.25
CA ASN A 26 5.66 8.44 3.73
C ASN A 26 4.60 8.29 2.64
N TRP A 27 3.40 8.84 2.85
CA TRP A 27 2.35 8.82 1.84
C TRP A 27 2.82 9.38 0.50
N GLN A 28 3.43 10.59 0.50
CA GLN A 28 3.90 11.22 -0.72
C GLN A 28 4.95 10.35 -1.44
N LYS A 29 5.93 9.83 -0.71
CA LYS A 29 6.97 8.96 -1.27
C LYS A 29 6.39 7.65 -1.82
N CYS A 30 5.42 7.05 -1.12
CA CYS A 30 4.71 5.86 -1.59
C CYS A 30 3.92 6.13 -2.87
N LEU A 31 3.19 7.25 -2.93
CA LEU A 31 2.42 7.64 -4.11
C LEU A 31 3.32 7.88 -5.33
N GLU A 32 4.43 8.61 -5.17
CA GLU A 32 5.43 8.83 -6.23
C GLU A 32 5.94 7.49 -6.79
N THR A 33 6.24 6.53 -5.93
CA THR A 33 6.68 5.18 -6.32
C THR A 33 5.63 4.46 -7.15
N ILE A 34 4.36 4.49 -6.72
CA ILE A 34 3.27 3.87 -7.48
C ILE A 34 3.12 4.51 -8.86
N LEU A 35 3.06 5.82 -8.93
CA LEU A 35 2.87 6.55 -10.17
C LEU A 35 4.02 6.32 -11.17
N HIS A 36 5.23 6.12 -10.68
CA HIS A 36 6.37 5.71 -11.52
C HIS A 36 6.13 4.36 -12.20
N HIS A 37 5.51 3.41 -11.51
CA HIS A 37 5.20 2.09 -12.06
C HIS A 37 3.96 2.07 -12.98
N GLU A 38 2.95 2.90 -12.71
CA GLU A 38 1.68 2.87 -13.45
C GLU A 38 1.75 3.54 -14.83
N GLY A 39 2.72 4.44 -15.05
CA GLY A 39 2.94 5.07 -16.36
C GLY A 39 1.98 6.23 -16.66
N GLY A 40 2.07 6.74 -17.91
CA GLY A 40 1.33 7.89 -18.38
C GLY A 40 -0.01 7.56 -19.07
N TYR A 41 -0.46 8.49 -19.91
CA TYR A 41 -1.70 8.34 -20.66
C TYR A 41 -1.64 7.20 -21.68
N VAL A 42 -2.63 6.33 -21.65
CA VAL A 42 -2.86 5.25 -22.62
C VAL A 42 -4.33 5.27 -23.06
N ASN A 43 -4.53 5.14 -24.37
CA ASN A 43 -5.84 4.93 -24.96
C ASN A 43 -5.70 3.92 -26.10
N HIS A 44 -5.97 2.65 -25.81
CA HIS A 44 -5.90 1.60 -26.82
C HIS A 44 -7.32 1.25 -27.30
N PRO A 45 -7.61 1.31 -28.61
CA PRO A 45 -8.96 1.07 -29.15
C PRO A 45 -9.55 -0.30 -28.78
N GLU A 46 -8.71 -1.31 -28.50
CA GLU A 46 -9.13 -2.66 -28.14
C GLU A 46 -9.13 -2.91 -26.61
N ASP A 47 -8.79 -1.89 -25.81
CA ASP A 47 -8.82 -2.02 -24.35
C ASP A 47 -10.24 -1.73 -23.83
N PRO A 48 -10.94 -2.74 -23.26
CA PRO A 48 -12.26 -2.55 -22.67
C PRO A 48 -12.27 -1.55 -21.51
N GLY A 49 -11.11 -1.25 -20.92
CA GLY A 49 -10.94 -0.25 -19.87
C GLY A 49 -10.96 1.20 -20.36
N GLY A 50 -10.76 1.40 -21.66
CA GLY A 50 -10.74 2.72 -22.29
C GLY A 50 -9.52 3.57 -21.91
N GLU A 51 -9.72 4.90 -21.88
CA GLU A 51 -8.67 5.84 -21.50
C GLU A 51 -8.21 5.63 -20.07
N THR A 52 -6.88 5.58 -19.88
CA THR A 52 -6.23 5.48 -18.57
C THR A 52 -5.10 6.51 -18.51
N ASN A 53 -4.96 7.20 -17.41
CA ASN A 53 -3.81 8.06 -17.14
C ASN A 53 -3.42 7.97 -15.67
N LEU A 54 -2.11 7.99 -15.41
CA LEU A 54 -1.56 7.84 -14.04
C LEU A 54 -2.17 6.64 -13.29
N GLY A 55 -2.43 5.51 -14.00
CA GLY A 55 -3.02 4.30 -13.45
C GLY A 55 -4.52 4.38 -13.12
N VAL A 56 -5.18 5.50 -13.38
CA VAL A 56 -6.62 5.69 -13.15
C VAL A 56 -7.37 5.61 -14.47
N THR A 57 -8.37 4.73 -14.57
CA THR A 57 -9.24 4.65 -15.75
C THR A 57 -10.25 5.80 -15.76
N LYS A 58 -10.69 6.19 -16.94
CA LYS A 58 -11.71 7.23 -17.13
C LYS A 58 -12.95 6.96 -16.28
N ARG A 59 -13.43 5.72 -16.27
CA ARG A 59 -14.59 5.33 -15.47
C ARG A 59 -14.39 5.61 -13.98
N VAL A 60 -13.24 5.24 -13.40
CA VAL A 60 -12.95 5.49 -11.99
C VAL A 60 -12.84 6.98 -11.70
N TYR A 61 -12.25 7.75 -12.62
CA TYR A 61 -12.14 9.20 -12.47
C TYR A 61 -13.50 9.90 -12.53
N GLU A 62 -14.38 9.51 -13.45
CA GLU A 62 -15.75 10.03 -13.55
C GLU A 62 -16.62 9.62 -12.34
N GLU A 63 -16.53 8.37 -11.88
CA GLU A 63 -17.19 7.90 -10.64
C GLU A 63 -16.73 8.68 -9.40
N TRP A 64 -15.49 9.17 -9.41
CA TRP A 64 -14.95 10.06 -8.38
C TRP A 64 -15.50 11.48 -8.46
N GLY A 65 -16.11 11.85 -9.56
CA GLY A 65 -16.63 13.20 -9.85
C GLY A 65 -15.69 14.08 -10.69
N GLY A 66 -14.66 13.49 -11.25
CA GLY A 66 -13.71 14.18 -12.14
C GLY A 66 -14.34 14.55 -13.49
N THR A 67 -13.94 15.69 -14.03
CA THR A 67 -14.50 16.25 -15.28
C THR A 67 -13.44 16.71 -16.27
N LYS A 68 -12.16 16.59 -15.95
CA LYS A 68 -11.05 16.93 -16.87
C LYS A 68 -10.92 15.89 -17.99
N ASP A 69 -10.32 16.27 -19.11
CA ASP A 69 -9.83 15.30 -20.09
C ASP A 69 -8.76 14.41 -19.47
N MET A 70 -8.81 13.12 -19.76
CA MET A 70 -7.89 12.15 -19.20
C MET A 70 -6.42 12.46 -19.50
N LYS A 71 -6.13 13.12 -20.61
CA LYS A 71 -4.77 13.55 -20.98
C LYS A 71 -4.20 14.63 -20.09
N ASP A 72 -5.09 15.43 -19.50
CA ASP A 72 -4.74 16.61 -18.69
C ASP A 72 -4.73 16.32 -17.19
N LEU A 73 -4.89 15.04 -16.78
CA LEU A 73 -4.82 14.65 -15.38
C LEU A 73 -3.42 14.90 -14.81
N THR A 74 -3.42 15.50 -13.64
CA THR A 74 -2.21 15.71 -12.82
C THR A 74 -2.19 14.76 -11.63
N VAL A 75 -1.07 14.72 -10.89
CA VAL A 75 -0.95 13.93 -9.67
C VAL A 75 -2.01 14.35 -8.65
N GLU A 76 -2.26 15.65 -8.51
CA GLU A 76 -3.25 16.21 -7.59
C GLU A 76 -4.68 15.72 -7.89
N ASP A 77 -4.99 15.43 -9.16
CA ASP A 77 -6.31 14.90 -9.55
C ASP A 77 -6.50 13.43 -9.14
N VAL A 78 -5.43 12.64 -9.15
CA VAL A 78 -5.48 11.20 -8.87
C VAL A 78 -5.10 10.83 -7.43
N GLU A 79 -4.34 11.69 -6.75
CA GLU A 79 -3.89 11.47 -5.37
C GLU A 79 -5.03 11.11 -4.42
N PRO A 80 -6.17 11.85 -4.34
CA PRO A 80 -7.25 11.52 -3.43
C PRO A 80 -7.91 10.17 -3.76
N ILE A 81 -7.88 9.75 -5.04
CA ILE A 81 -8.38 8.44 -5.48
C ILE A 81 -7.48 7.32 -4.91
N TYR A 82 -6.16 7.46 -5.06
CA TYR A 82 -5.19 6.51 -4.52
C TYR A 82 -5.25 6.45 -2.99
N LYS A 83 -5.32 7.63 -2.33
CA LYS A 83 -5.43 7.72 -0.87
C LYS A 83 -6.62 6.92 -0.38
N LYS A 84 -7.83 7.21 -0.88
CA LYS A 84 -9.07 6.59 -0.39
C LYS A 84 -9.24 5.13 -0.80
N ASN A 85 -8.94 4.80 -2.06
CA ASN A 85 -9.26 3.48 -2.60
C ASN A 85 -8.23 2.42 -2.26
N TYR A 86 -7.01 2.82 -1.90
CA TYR A 86 -5.91 1.89 -1.63
C TYR A 86 -5.22 2.14 -0.29
N TRP A 87 -4.64 3.32 -0.07
CA TRP A 87 -3.86 3.63 1.14
C TRP A 87 -4.68 3.51 2.42
N ASP A 88 -5.83 4.16 2.48
CA ASP A 88 -6.71 4.11 3.66
C ASP A 88 -7.24 2.69 3.91
N ARG A 89 -7.46 1.92 2.83
CA ARG A 89 -7.93 0.53 2.93
C ARG A 89 -6.87 -0.42 3.47
N VAL A 90 -5.61 -0.18 3.16
CA VAL A 90 -4.49 -0.95 3.71
C VAL A 90 -3.97 -0.38 5.03
N LYS A 91 -4.57 0.72 5.53
CA LYS A 91 -4.13 1.37 6.76
C LYS A 91 -2.69 1.84 6.70
N GLY A 92 -2.27 2.42 5.57
CA GLY A 92 -0.89 2.83 5.35
C GLY A 92 -0.33 3.72 6.45
N ASP A 93 -1.12 4.68 6.97
CA ASP A 93 -0.71 5.56 8.06
C ASP A 93 -0.44 4.82 9.41
N ASP A 94 -0.97 3.60 9.56
CA ASP A 94 -0.83 2.77 10.77
C ASP A 94 0.26 1.70 10.64
N LEU A 95 0.89 1.57 9.44
CA LEU A 95 1.95 0.60 9.18
C LEU A 95 3.34 1.23 9.38
N PRO A 96 4.36 0.45 9.77
CA PRO A 96 5.74 0.91 9.81
C PRO A 96 6.23 1.38 8.43
N ALA A 97 7.11 2.39 8.41
CA ALA A 97 7.76 2.86 7.20
C ALA A 97 8.41 1.72 6.42
N GLY A 98 8.25 1.71 5.11
CA GLY A 98 8.69 0.66 4.20
C GLY A 98 7.70 -0.49 4.08
N LEU A 99 7.15 -1.02 5.18
CA LEU A 99 6.09 -2.02 5.12
C LEU A 99 4.79 -1.42 4.54
N ASP A 100 4.50 -0.15 4.87
CA ASP A 100 3.42 0.65 4.30
C ASP A 100 3.50 0.69 2.75
N LEU A 101 4.67 0.98 2.19
CA LEU A 101 4.91 0.95 0.74
C LEU A 101 4.65 -0.44 0.15
N CYS A 102 5.19 -1.50 0.75
CA CYS A 102 5.03 -2.86 0.24
C CYS A 102 3.58 -3.30 0.18
N VAL A 103 2.81 -3.03 1.25
CA VAL A 103 1.39 -3.41 1.34
C VAL A 103 0.53 -2.55 0.40
N PHE A 104 0.82 -1.26 0.30
CA PHE A 104 0.14 -0.34 -0.61
C PHE A 104 0.39 -0.70 -2.08
N ASP A 105 1.63 -0.90 -2.50
CA ASP A 105 1.98 -1.27 -3.87
C ASP A 105 1.33 -2.59 -4.29
N PHE A 106 1.34 -3.60 -3.41
CA PHE A 106 0.64 -4.86 -3.68
C PHE A 106 -0.87 -4.66 -3.72
N GLY A 107 -1.41 -3.77 -2.90
CA GLY A 107 -2.82 -3.39 -2.89
C GLY A 107 -3.26 -2.75 -4.21
N VAL A 108 -2.45 -1.87 -4.79
CA VAL A 108 -2.71 -1.26 -6.09
C VAL A 108 -2.62 -2.30 -7.21
N ASN A 109 -1.58 -3.13 -7.20
CA ASN A 109 -1.32 -4.09 -8.28
C ASN A 109 -2.25 -5.32 -8.29
N ALA A 110 -2.63 -5.84 -7.11
CA ALA A 110 -3.34 -7.10 -6.99
C ALA A 110 -4.62 -7.05 -6.12
N GLY A 111 -4.98 -5.87 -5.65
CA GLY A 111 -6.14 -5.59 -4.82
C GLY A 111 -5.84 -5.56 -3.32
N THR A 112 -6.43 -4.57 -2.63
CA THR A 112 -6.20 -4.29 -1.20
C THR A 112 -6.55 -5.46 -0.29
N GLY A 113 -7.60 -6.22 -0.61
CA GLY A 113 -7.99 -7.41 0.15
C GLY A 113 -6.94 -8.52 0.11
N ARG A 114 -6.26 -8.72 -1.04
CA ARG A 114 -5.17 -9.68 -1.15
C ARG A 114 -3.96 -9.19 -0.39
N ALA A 115 -3.55 -7.94 -0.55
CA ALA A 115 -2.45 -7.36 0.18
C ALA A 115 -2.64 -7.49 1.70
N ALA A 116 -3.86 -7.21 2.19
CA ALA A 116 -4.22 -7.39 3.59
C ALA A 116 -4.11 -8.85 4.06
N LYS A 117 -4.63 -9.82 3.29
CA LYS A 117 -4.52 -11.26 3.63
C LYS A 117 -3.07 -11.73 3.73
N PHE A 118 -2.19 -11.20 2.90
CA PHE A 118 -0.76 -11.53 2.95
C PHE A 118 -0.11 -11.00 4.23
N LEU A 119 -0.42 -9.77 4.62
CA LEU A 119 0.03 -9.23 5.91
C LEU A 119 -0.54 -10.02 7.08
N GLN A 120 -1.83 -10.32 7.05
CA GLN A 120 -2.51 -11.13 8.06
C GLN A 120 -1.88 -12.52 8.21
N GLY A 121 -1.57 -13.18 7.09
CA GLY A 121 -0.90 -14.47 7.08
C GLY A 121 0.56 -14.41 7.55
N LEU A 122 1.24 -13.27 7.39
CA LEU A 122 2.57 -13.04 7.92
C LEU A 122 2.56 -12.98 9.45
N VAL A 123 1.63 -12.20 10.02
CA VAL A 123 1.58 -11.92 11.46
C VAL A 123 0.68 -12.89 12.25
N GLY A 124 0.12 -13.91 11.62
CA GLY A 124 -0.75 -14.89 12.26
C GLY A 124 -2.14 -14.35 12.65
N ALA A 125 -2.63 -13.33 11.94
CA ALA A 125 -3.98 -12.81 12.09
C ALA A 125 -4.99 -13.58 11.23
N GLY A 126 -6.29 -13.46 11.54
CA GLY A 126 -7.36 -14.00 10.70
C GLY A 126 -7.37 -13.32 9.31
N GLN A 127 -7.35 -14.11 8.24
CA GLN A 127 -7.21 -13.62 6.86
C GLN A 127 -8.55 -13.22 6.24
N ASP A 128 -9.21 -12.20 6.80
CA ASP A 128 -10.46 -11.65 6.28
C ASP A 128 -10.28 -10.63 5.15
N GLY A 129 -9.06 -10.12 4.97
CA GLY A 129 -8.72 -9.16 3.91
C GLY A 129 -8.99 -7.70 4.29
N ALA A 130 -9.21 -7.41 5.58
CA ALA A 130 -9.39 -6.07 6.11
C ALA A 130 -8.40 -5.79 7.24
N ILE A 131 -7.50 -4.83 7.06
CA ILE A 131 -6.56 -4.42 8.10
C ILE A 131 -7.31 -3.58 9.13
N GLY A 132 -7.47 -4.14 10.31
CA GLY A 132 -8.12 -3.50 11.46
C GLY A 132 -7.29 -3.65 12.73
N PRO A 133 -7.85 -3.25 13.90
CA PRO A 133 -7.13 -3.31 15.19
C PRO A 133 -6.56 -4.70 15.51
N GLY A 134 -7.26 -5.77 15.11
CA GLY A 134 -6.78 -7.14 15.32
C GLY A 134 -5.52 -7.45 14.50
N THR A 135 -5.47 -7.05 13.23
CA THR A 135 -4.29 -7.20 12.37
C THR A 135 -3.12 -6.37 12.89
N LEU A 136 -3.39 -5.09 13.24
CA LEU A 136 -2.37 -4.16 13.75
C LEU A 136 -1.82 -4.63 15.11
N GLY A 137 -2.68 -5.17 15.98
CA GLY A 137 -2.25 -5.79 17.23
C GLY A 137 -1.32 -6.99 17.00
N LYS A 138 -1.65 -7.86 16.05
CA LYS A 138 -0.78 -8.99 15.68
C LYS A 138 0.52 -8.56 15.01
N LEU A 139 0.50 -7.47 14.24
CA LEU A 139 1.73 -6.88 13.72
C LEU A 139 2.64 -6.36 14.85
N ALA A 140 2.07 -5.67 15.83
CA ALA A 140 2.82 -5.21 16.99
C ALA A 140 3.44 -6.38 17.76
N GLU A 141 2.69 -7.46 18.04
CA GLU A 141 3.20 -8.69 18.66
C GLU A 141 4.34 -9.34 17.82
N TYR A 142 4.18 -9.40 16.51
CA TYR A 142 5.18 -9.93 15.58
C TYR A 142 6.50 -9.14 15.66
N LEU A 143 6.41 -7.81 15.72
CA LEU A 143 7.55 -6.91 15.79
C LEU A 143 8.24 -6.88 17.18
N GLU A 144 7.72 -7.56 18.21
CA GLU A 144 8.45 -7.77 19.47
C GLU A 144 9.65 -8.71 19.30
N SER A 145 9.61 -9.59 18.28
CA SER A 145 10.67 -10.60 18.02
C SER A 145 11.28 -10.54 16.63
N HIS A 146 10.74 -9.70 15.76
CA HIS A 146 11.20 -9.50 14.38
C HIS A 146 11.40 -8.03 14.08
N THR A 147 12.33 -7.71 13.19
CA THR A 147 12.52 -6.34 12.71
C THR A 147 11.51 -6.01 11.60
N VAL A 148 11.34 -4.72 11.31
CA VAL A 148 10.55 -4.27 10.15
C VAL A 148 11.18 -4.73 8.84
N GLU A 149 12.51 -4.77 8.77
CA GLU A 149 13.25 -5.28 7.61
C GLU A 149 12.93 -6.75 7.33
N GLU A 150 12.90 -7.60 8.37
CA GLU A 150 12.48 -9.00 8.25
C GLU A 150 11.03 -9.11 7.78
N ALA A 151 10.12 -8.28 8.32
CA ALA A 151 8.72 -8.24 7.89
C ALA A 151 8.58 -7.87 6.42
N ILE A 152 9.34 -6.86 5.93
CA ILE A 152 9.38 -6.46 4.52
C ILE A 152 9.87 -7.64 3.66
N GLY A 153 11.00 -8.25 4.03
CA GLY A 153 11.59 -9.37 3.30
C GLY A 153 10.62 -10.56 3.17
N GLU A 154 10.00 -10.98 4.27
CA GLU A 154 9.04 -12.08 4.26
C GLU A 154 7.76 -11.74 3.48
N TYR A 155 7.24 -10.53 3.62
CA TYR A 155 6.06 -10.07 2.87
C TYR A 155 6.32 -10.09 1.37
N GLN A 156 7.43 -9.54 0.92
CA GLN A 156 7.81 -9.49 -0.49
C GLN A 156 8.16 -10.87 -1.05
N HIS A 157 8.77 -11.75 -0.26
CA HIS A 157 8.99 -13.14 -0.65
C HIS A 157 7.66 -13.87 -0.91
N LYS A 158 6.67 -13.73 -0.03
CA LYS A 158 5.32 -14.29 -0.23
C LYS A 158 4.65 -13.71 -1.47
N ARG A 159 4.77 -12.38 -1.68
CA ARG A 159 4.25 -11.70 -2.88
C ARG A 159 4.87 -12.25 -4.15
N GLN A 160 6.19 -12.43 -4.20
CA GLN A 160 6.90 -13.01 -5.34
C GLN A 160 6.40 -14.43 -5.63
N GLY A 161 6.29 -15.28 -4.62
CA GLY A 161 5.73 -16.63 -4.77
C GLY A 161 4.30 -16.65 -5.30
N TYR A 162 3.47 -15.66 -4.92
CA TYR A 162 2.15 -15.50 -5.50
C TYR A 162 2.22 -15.23 -7.00
N TYR A 163 3.04 -14.31 -7.47
CA TYR A 163 3.19 -14.04 -8.90
C TYR A 163 3.70 -15.26 -9.67
N GLU A 164 4.66 -15.97 -9.12
CA GLU A 164 5.22 -17.21 -9.71
C GLU A 164 4.16 -18.32 -9.86
N SER A 165 3.16 -18.32 -8.99
CA SER A 165 2.04 -19.29 -9.06
C SER A 165 1.02 -18.99 -10.17
N LEU A 166 1.06 -17.79 -10.77
CA LEU A 166 0.09 -17.39 -11.79
C LEU A 166 0.43 -18.00 -13.15
N SER A 167 -0.58 -18.51 -13.85
CA SER A 167 -0.44 -19.07 -15.21
C SER A 167 0.14 -18.07 -16.22
N THR A 168 -0.02 -16.78 -15.96
CA THR A 168 0.49 -15.66 -16.79
C THR A 168 1.90 -15.23 -16.43
N PHE A 169 2.57 -15.88 -15.46
CA PHE A 169 3.91 -15.53 -15.03
C PHE A 169 4.94 -15.57 -16.19
N GLY A 170 4.80 -16.54 -17.09
CA GLY A 170 5.67 -16.62 -18.28
C GLY A 170 5.65 -15.36 -19.15
N THR A 171 4.52 -14.66 -19.18
CA THR A 171 4.37 -13.42 -19.97
C THR A 171 4.76 -12.15 -19.18
N PHE A 172 4.31 -12.04 -17.94
CA PHE A 172 4.43 -10.81 -17.14
C PHE A 172 5.44 -10.88 -16.00
N GLY A 173 5.95 -12.08 -15.69
CA GLY A 173 6.76 -12.35 -14.50
C GLY A 173 8.03 -11.49 -14.40
N ARG A 174 8.66 -11.16 -15.54
CA ARG A 174 9.83 -10.27 -15.56
C ARG A 174 9.50 -8.88 -15.01
N GLY A 175 8.36 -8.31 -15.41
CA GLY A 175 7.90 -7.00 -14.92
C GLY A 175 7.50 -7.06 -13.45
N TRP A 176 6.79 -8.11 -13.04
CA TRP A 176 6.40 -8.30 -11.63
C TRP A 176 7.59 -8.49 -10.71
N THR A 177 8.55 -9.33 -11.09
CA THR A 177 9.78 -9.55 -10.30
C THR A 177 10.57 -8.25 -10.16
N ARG A 178 10.73 -7.49 -11.25
CA ARG A 178 11.39 -6.17 -11.20
C ARG A 178 10.67 -5.23 -10.23
N ARG A 179 9.32 -5.11 -10.31
CA ARG A 179 8.52 -4.27 -9.40
C ARG A 179 8.70 -4.69 -7.94
N VAL A 180 8.69 -6.00 -7.64
CA VAL A 180 8.95 -6.50 -6.27
C VAL A 180 10.33 -6.09 -5.79
N THR A 181 11.37 -6.25 -6.61
CA THR A 181 12.74 -5.87 -6.26
C THR A 181 12.86 -4.38 -6.00
N GLU A 182 12.42 -3.54 -6.93
CA GLU A 182 12.48 -2.08 -6.81
C GLU A 182 11.69 -1.57 -5.60
N THR A 183 10.48 -2.12 -5.37
CA THR A 183 9.67 -1.77 -4.20
C THR A 183 10.36 -2.18 -2.90
N THR A 184 11.05 -3.34 -2.86
CA THR A 184 11.78 -3.79 -1.68
C THR A 184 12.95 -2.87 -1.36
N GLU A 185 13.75 -2.51 -2.36
CA GLU A 185 14.89 -1.61 -2.21
C GLU A 185 14.44 -0.25 -1.65
N LEU A 186 13.41 0.36 -2.27
CA LEU A 186 12.84 1.63 -1.81
C LEU A 186 12.24 1.54 -0.41
N ALA A 187 11.58 0.43 -0.07
CA ALA A 187 11.02 0.21 1.25
C ALA A 187 12.11 0.18 2.34
N LEU A 188 13.23 -0.46 2.08
CA LEU A 188 14.37 -0.49 2.99
C LEU A 188 15.01 0.90 3.16
N GLU A 189 15.12 1.68 2.08
CA GLU A 189 15.58 3.07 2.14
C GLU A 189 14.64 4.01 2.94
N MET A 190 13.36 3.68 3.05
CA MET A 190 12.40 4.46 3.83
C MET A 190 12.53 4.28 5.34
N MET A 191 13.26 3.27 5.79
CA MET A 191 13.48 2.99 7.21
C MET A 191 14.58 3.86 7.84
N ASP A 192 15.44 4.47 7.01
CA ASP A 192 16.52 5.39 7.42
C ASP A 192 15.99 6.83 7.64
#